data_3aabaaaf986e3e42a44313df12f7926c
#
_entry.id   3aabaaaf986e3e42a44313df12f7926c
#
_cell.length_a   1.000
_cell.length_b   1.000
_cell.length_c   1.000
_cell.angle_alpha   90.00
_cell.angle_beta   90.00
_cell.angle_gamma   90.00
#
_symmetry.space_group_name_H-M   'P 1'
#
loop_
_entity.id
_entity.type
_entity.pdbx_description
1 polymer ?
#
loop_
_entity_poly.entity_id
_entity_poly.type
_entity_poly.pdbx_seq_one_letter_code
_entity_poly.pdbx_strand_id
1 'polypeptide(L)'
;MRSERYTEVSEITKNFKVADGTNKTAGPIILCHAGTNYYDDSESHIIVDGRTGMGKSGCVSTAYAINVLKAEESLICIDPKGDLYERTAYIAEKKHRVICLDFRNPRRSPDQWNPLLGAYKYYTSSNPEHLDIACSQISEIAHSLYPTVPSTDPFWNEAAANYFTGLTYALFDSGCDKQINMDSIAEMMNASEIKCNGSFLLKDYVGFLSEDSMAKRHLVTYTSAPNDTRASIHSVAANSLSQFSRSKGLMEMLSQDTVDINNLDVCEKPVAIYCLIPDFHNTYDTLAGIFMSQLTQHFIQLAHDKYSGKLPNRINIILEELSSVGKSISSLPNLMVAARSRNIRLMLVLQDGSSQLEEVYGRSSAATINASIGVTFAFSTNSWTQLNTYSQRVGDRQIEVKGQIIKEPLITACQLAAMPIATALVLINNQYKFITKFPFYNKIFDMSGWHAPTTENKCTTEHITFNLEKCVEEKRAEKVRKALNTSKTSSEDTNDTFSPSFPLFDKNDLIAKIDARIAELEKEVEIEETEKKSTNICSVVITRINKLRVSEMVDYISDLLEISKRNVLIELNSLPVKFTCESPADANSLIEFVKRTGGQAELLE
;
A
#
# COMPACT_ATOMS: atom_id res chain seq x y z
N MET A 1 -0.88 -50.38 15.74
CA MET A 1 -0.60 -49.01 15.13
C MET A 1 -0.08 -49.26 13.73
N ARG A 2 -0.59 -48.56 12.72
CA ARG A 2 -0.07 -48.68 11.34
C ARG A 2 1.33 -48.03 11.27
N SER A 3 2.29 -48.69 10.61
CA SER A 3 3.58 -48.09 10.25
C SER A 3 3.35 -47.03 9.19
N GLU A 4 3.93 -45.82 9.37
CA GLU A 4 3.85 -44.75 8.36
C GLU A 4 4.68 -45.10 7.14
N ARG A 5 4.21 -44.73 5.94
CA ARG A 5 4.92 -44.89 4.69
C ARG A 5 4.76 -43.66 3.79
N TYR A 6 5.65 -43.47 2.86
CA TYR A 6 5.44 -42.53 1.78
C TYR A 6 4.27 -42.94 0.89
N THR A 7 3.56 -41.97 0.37
CA THR A 7 2.52 -42.16 -0.65
C THR A 7 3.18 -42.63 -1.95
N GLU A 8 2.67 -43.67 -2.54
CA GLU A 8 3.16 -44.19 -3.81
C GLU A 8 2.77 -43.28 -4.98
N VAL A 9 3.59 -43.22 -6.01
CA VAL A 9 3.35 -42.41 -7.22
C VAL A 9 2.02 -42.82 -7.86
N SER A 10 1.69 -44.10 -7.87
CA SER A 10 0.43 -44.64 -8.37
C SER A 10 -0.81 -44.09 -7.65
N GLU A 11 -0.73 -43.86 -6.34
CA GLU A 11 -1.80 -43.23 -5.57
C GLU A 11 -1.96 -41.77 -5.93
N ILE A 12 -0.83 -41.03 -6.13
CA ILE A 12 -0.85 -39.62 -6.49
C ILE A 12 -1.42 -39.43 -7.89
N THR A 13 -0.92 -40.19 -8.87
CA THR A 13 -1.36 -40.08 -10.27
C THR A 13 -2.84 -40.45 -10.48
N LYS A 14 -3.41 -41.26 -9.58
CA LYS A 14 -4.83 -41.63 -9.60
C LYS A 14 -5.73 -40.54 -9.01
N ASN A 15 -5.26 -39.81 -7.99
CA ASN A 15 -6.12 -38.96 -7.18
C ASN A 15 -5.98 -37.45 -7.51
N PHE A 16 -4.95 -37.07 -8.27
CA PHE A 16 -4.69 -35.66 -8.62
C PHE A 16 -4.83 -35.45 -10.13
N LYS A 17 -5.16 -34.22 -10.51
CA LYS A 17 -5.40 -33.82 -11.90
C LYS A 17 -4.11 -33.62 -12.68
N VAL A 18 -4.16 -33.87 -13.96
CA VAL A 18 -3.06 -33.64 -14.91
C VAL A 18 -3.09 -32.16 -15.34
N ALA A 19 -1.96 -31.48 -15.30
CA ALA A 19 -1.80 -30.15 -15.84
C ALA A 19 -1.44 -30.24 -17.34
N ASP A 20 -2.44 -30.25 -18.19
CA ASP A 20 -2.32 -30.36 -19.65
C ASP A 20 -2.48 -29.00 -20.38
N GLY A 21 -2.69 -27.93 -19.63
CA GLY A 21 -2.88 -26.58 -20.17
C GLY A 21 -4.30 -26.27 -20.64
N THR A 22 -5.24 -27.21 -20.54
CA THR A 22 -6.68 -27.03 -20.86
C THR A 22 -7.57 -26.98 -19.62
N ASN A 23 -6.94 -27.02 -18.43
CA ASN A 23 -7.63 -27.08 -17.15
C ASN A 23 -8.37 -25.77 -16.87
N LYS A 24 -9.64 -25.90 -16.44
CA LYS A 24 -10.48 -24.79 -15.98
C LYS A 24 -10.27 -24.43 -14.51
N THR A 25 -9.47 -25.19 -13.79
CA THR A 25 -9.13 -24.97 -12.38
C THR A 25 -7.63 -25.01 -12.22
N ALA A 26 -7.08 -24.12 -11.40
CA ALA A 26 -5.65 -24.07 -11.13
C ALA A 26 -5.29 -24.75 -9.81
N GLY A 27 -4.01 -25.08 -9.69
CA GLY A 27 -3.41 -25.56 -8.46
C GLY A 27 -1.89 -25.61 -8.54
N PRO A 28 -1.20 -25.73 -7.39
CA PRO A 28 0.24 -25.94 -7.39
C PRO A 28 0.56 -27.32 -7.99
N ILE A 29 1.60 -27.38 -8.82
CA ILE A 29 2.11 -28.66 -9.29
C ILE A 29 2.75 -29.36 -8.09
N ILE A 30 2.25 -30.57 -7.78
CA ILE A 30 2.68 -31.36 -6.63
C ILE A 30 3.63 -32.49 -7.04
N LEU A 31 3.55 -32.98 -8.27
CA LEU A 31 4.37 -34.06 -8.78
C LEU A 31 4.61 -33.89 -10.28
N CYS A 32 5.86 -34.10 -10.69
CA CYS A 32 6.24 -34.29 -12.10
C CYS A 32 6.73 -35.73 -12.27
N HIS A 33 6.00 -36.55 -13.03
CA HIS A 33 6.32 -37.95 -13.24
C HIS A 33 6.15 -38.36 -14.70
N ALA A 34 7.15 -39.02 -15.28
CA ALA A 34 7.14 -39.50 -16.66
C ALA A 34 6.70 -38.43 -17.70
N GLY A 35 7.14 -37.18 -17.53
CA GLY A 35 6.80 -36.06 -18.42
C GLY A 35 5.42 -35.46 -18.18
N THR A 36 4.64 -36.01 -17.24
CA THR A 36 3.31 -35.52 -16.86
C THR A 36 3.38 -34.72 -15.54
N ASN A 37 2.71 -33.58 -15.48
CA ASN A 37 2.62 -32.75 -14.29
C ASN A 37 1.26 -32.96 -13.63
N TYR A 38 1.25 -33.23 -12.33
CA TYR A 38 0.05 -33.41 -11.51
C TYR A 38 -0.09 -32.24 -10.56
N TYR A 39 -1.32 -31.71 -10.38
CA TYR A 39 -1.59 -30.57 -9.52
C TYR A 39 -2.74 -30.82 -8.55
N ASP A 40 -2.73 -30.10 -7.43
CA ASP A 40 -3.79 -30.09 -6.44
C ASP A 40 -4.73 -28.92 -6.69
N ASP A 41 -5.98 -29.21 -7.09
CA ASP A 41 -7.01 -28.19 -7.32
C ASP A 41 -7.95 -27.97 -6.14
N SER A 42 -7.62 -28.50 -4.98
CA SER A 42 -8.40 -28.30 -3.75
C SER A 42 -8.46 -26.81 -3.35
N GLU A 43 -9.35 -26.47 -2.44
CA GLU A 43 -9.47 -25.12 -1.89
C GLU A 43 -8.45 -24.85 -0.76
N SER A 44 -7.54 -25.77 -0.50
CA SER A 44 -6.60 -25.70 0.60
C SER A 44 -5.56 -24.59 0.42
N HIS A 45 -5.27 -23.87 1.50
CA HIS A 45 -4.15 -22.92 1.51
C HIS A 45 -2.80 -23.63 1.48
N ILE A 46 -1.79 -22.94 1.01
CA ILE A 46 -0.49 -23.49 0.66
C ILE A 46 0.61 -22.80 1.46
N ILE A 47 1.54 -23.59 2.00
CA ILE A 47 2.85 -23.07 2.46
C ILE A 47 3.97 -23.63 1.59
N VAL A 48 4.87 -22.74 1.17
CA VAL A 48 6.14 -23.08 0.52
C VAL A 48 7.27 -22.61 1.42
N ASP A 49 7.92 -23.54 2.09
CA ASP A 49 8.95 -23.25 3.09
C ASP A 49 10.32 -23.77 2.69
N GLY A 50 11.36 -23.03 3.08
CA GLY A 50 12.75 -23.42 2.87
C GLY A 50 13.68 -22.22 2.67
N ARG A 51 14.97 -22.40 2.90
CA ARG A 51 15.97 -21.34 2.75
C ARG A 51 16.04 -20.76 1.33
N THR A 52 16.61 -19.57 1.22
CA THR A 52 16.86 -18.91 -0.07
C THR A 52 17.72 -19.78 -0.97
N GLY A 53 17.42 -19.76 -2.28
CA GLY A 53 18.16 -20.52 -3.28
C GLY A 53 17.73 -21.99 -3.47
N MET A 54 16.76 -22.48 -2.68
CA MET A 54 16.28 -23.87 -2.83
C MET A 54 15.29 -24.09 -4.00
N GLY A 55 14.93 -23.04 -4.73
CA GLY A 55 14.07 -23.14 -5.91
C GLY A 55 12.59 -22.88 -5.63
N LYS A 56 12.19 -22.37 -4.45
CA LYS A 56 10.79 -22.10 -4.09
C LYS A 56 10.04 -21.34 -5.18
N SER A 57 10.52 -20.12 -5.52
CA SER A 57 9.85 -19.27 -6.52
C SER A 57 9.92 -19.88 -7.92
N GLY A 58 11.09 -20.39 -8.36
CA GLY A 58 11.27 -20.92 -9.70
C GLY A 58 10.58 -22.28 -9.98
N CYS A 59 10.36 -23.11 -8.94
CA CYS A 59 9.76 -24.43 -9.09
C CYS A 59 8.29 -24.46 -8.69
N VAL A 60 7.87 -23.65 -7.69
CA VAL A 60 6.51 -23.72 -7.14
C VAL A 60 5.72 -22.46 -7.42
N SER A 61 6.12 -21.29 -6.89
CA SER A 61 5.29 -20.07 -6.98
C SER A 61 5.08 -19.60 -8.42
N THR A 62 6.16 -19.53 -9.24
CA THR A 62 6.03 -19.12 -10.65
C THR A 62 5.21 -20.16 -11.46
N ALA A 63 5.45 -21.45 -11.24
CA ALA A 63 4.69 -22.50 -11.91
C ALA A 63 3.21 -22.45 -11.53
N TYR A 64 2.91 -22.18 -10.25
CA TYR A 64 1.55 -21.99 -9.79
C TYR A 64 0.88 -20.76 -10.39
N ALA A 65 1.56 -19.60 -10.39
CA ALA A 65 1.05 -18.38 -11.01
C ALA A 65 0.71 -18.59 -12.49
N ILE A 66 1.57 -19.27 -13.25
CA ILE A 66 1.30 -19.61 -14.65
C ILE A 66 0.07 -20.50 -14.79
N ASN A 67 -0.10 -21.51 -13.92
CA ASN A 67 -1.28 -22.36 -13.93
C ASN A 67 -2.57 -21.57 -13.66
N VAL A 68 -2.54 -20.65 -12.68
CA VAL A 68 -3.65 -19.75 -12.35
C VAL A 68 -4.06 -18.94 -13.57
N LEU A 69 -3.11 -18.28 -14.22
CA LEU A 69 -3.38 -17.43 -15.39
C LEU A 69 -3.88 -18.24 -16.59
N LYS A 70 -3.36 -19.46 -16.81
CA LYS A 70 -3.83 -20.34 -17.90
C LYS A 70 -5.24 -20.86 -17.67
N ALA A 71 -5.62 -21.07 -16.41
CA ALA A 71 -6.97 -21.49 -16.02
C ALA A 71 -7.98 -20.33 -15.99
N GLU A 72 -7.54 -19.09 -16.28
CA GLU A 72 -8.35 -17.86 -16.23
C GLU A 72 -8.91 -17.58 -14.84
N GLU A 73 -8.25 -18.06 -13.78
CA GLU A 73 -8.52 -17.69 -12.40
C GLU A 73 -7.78 -16.37 -12.05
N SER A 74 -8.28 -15.61 -11.08
CA SER A 74 -7.63 -14.36 -10.67
C SER A 74 -6.38 -14.61 -9.84
N LEU A 75 -5.35 -13.79 -10.08
CA LEU A 75 -4.06 -13.82 -9.42
C LEU A 75 -3.77 -12.50 -8.72
N ILE A 76 -3.34 -12.56 -7.46
CA ILE A 76 -2.85 -11.42 -6.71
C ILE A 76 -1.49 -11.79 -6.13
N CYS A 77 -0.47 -10.98 -6.38
CA CYS A 77 0.89 -11.23 -5.91
C CYS A 77 1.42 -10.05 -5.11
N ILE A 78 1.97 -10.29 -3.92
CA ILE A 78 2.98 -9.40 -3.34
C ILE A 78 4.34 -9.97 -3.72
N ASP A 79 5.10 -9.20 -4.50
CA ASP A 79 6.31 -9.65 -5.16
C ASP A 79 7.47 -8.66 -4.91
N PRO A 80 8.25 -8.83 -3.83
CA PRO A 80 9.33 -7.90 -3.48
C PRO A 80 10.39 -7.77 -4.56
N LYS A 81 10.67 -8.84 -5.29
CA LYS A 81 11.71 -8.86 -6.34
C LYS A 81 11.19 -8.46 -7.71
N GLY A 82 9.89 -8.56 -7.94
CA GLY A 82 9.29 -8.37 -9.26
C GLY A 82 9.42 -9.57 -10.19
N ASP A 83 9.95 -10.68 -9.68
CA ASP A 83 10.20 -11.90 -10.46
C ASP A 83 8.92 -12.52 -11.02
N LEU A 84 7.83 -12.54 -10.23
CA LEU A 84 6.54 -13.08 -10.67
C LEU A 84 5.93 -12.17 -11.74
N TYR A 85 5.96 -10.86 -11.55
CA TYR A 85 5.49 -9.89 -12.53
C TYR A 85 6.22 -10.05 -13.87
N GLU A 86 7.56 -10.02 -13.85
CA GLU A 86 8.37 -10.15 -15.07
C GLU A 86 8.13 -11.47 -15.83
N ARG A 87 7.89 -12.57 -15.08
CA ARG A 87 7.74 -13.90 -15.68
C ARG A 87 6.33 -14.21 -16.12
N THR A 88 5.31 -13.52 -15.61
CA THR A 88 3.90 -13.93 -15.79
C THR A 88 2.99 -12.87 -16.38
N ALA A 89 3.35 -11.59 -16.35
CA ALA A 89 2.48 -10.50 -16.83
C ALA A 89 2.09 -10.69 -18.32
N TYR A 90 3.01 -11.10 -19.19
CA TYR A 90 2.72 -11.34 -20.61
C TYR A 90 1.67 -12.45 -20.84
N ILE A 91 1.52 -13.40 -19.91
CA ILE A 91 0.46 -14.42 -19.96
C ILE A 91 -0.87 -13.79 -19.53
N ALA A 92 -0.82 -12.99 -18.46
CA ALA A 92 -2.00 -12.33 -17.91
C ALA A 92 -2.62 -11.33 -18.92
N GLU A 93 -1.83 -10.58 -19.67
CA GLU A 93 -2.30 -9.59 -20.66
C GLU A 93 -3.28 -10.17 -21.69
N LYS A 94 -3.23 -11.48 -21.95
CA LYS A 94 -4.07 -12.13 -22.94
C LYS A 94 -5.55 -12.19 -22.52
N LYS A 95 -5.83 -12.36 -21.23
CA LYS A 95 -7.19 -12.65 -20.74
C LYS A 95 -7.58 -11.93 -19.44
N HIS A 96 -6.61 -11.39 -18.71
CA HIS A 96 -6.83 -10.72 -17.43
C HIS A 96 -6.79 -9.21 -17.57
N ARG A 97 -7.43 -8.49 -16.65
CA ARG A 97 -7.09 -7.10 -16.38
C ARG A 97 -5.80 -7.12 -15.56
N VAL A 98 -4.70 -6.64 -16.14
CA VAL A 98 -3.42 -6.54 -15.44
C VAL A 98 -3.36 -5.21 -14.70
N ILE A 99 -3.02 -5.29 -13.41
CA ILE A 99 -2.82 -4.17 -12.52
C ILE A 99 -1.44 -4.33 -11.89
N CYS A 100 -0.60 -3.29 -11.97
CA CYS A 100 0.73 -3.31 -11.38
C CYS A 100 0.97 -2.04 -10.57
N LEU A 101 1.15 -2.19 -9.25
CA LEU A 101 1.58 -1.15 -8.33
C LEU A 101 3.06 -1.35 -8.01
N ASP A 102 3.94 -0.52 -8.56
CA ASP A 102 5.38 -0.63 -8.33
C ASP A 102 5.85 0.43 -7.32
N PHE A 103 5.83 0.07 -6.03
CA PHE A 103 6.35 0.90 -4.93
C PHE A 103 7.89 1.03 -4.94
N ARG A 104 8.62 0.21 -5.72
CA ARG A 104 10.07 0.33 -5.90
C ARG A 104 10.40 1.56 -6.75
N ASN A 105 9.51 1.87 -7.73
CA ASN A 105 9.62 3.00 -8.64
C ASN A 105 8.27 3.71 -8.82
N PRO A 106 7.76 4.43 -7.81
CA PRO A 106 6.40 4.97 -7.82
C PRO A 106 6.07 5.84 -9.05
N ARG A 107 7.03 6.65 -9.55
CA ARG A 107 6.84 7.47 -10.76
C ARG A 107 6.70 6.66 -12.05
N ARG A 108 7.15 5.42 -12.06
CA ARG A 108 7.05 4.51 -13.21
C ARG A 108 6.01 3.41 -12.98
N SER A 109 5.27 3.47 -11.88
CA SER A 109 4.20 2.52 -11.61
C SER A 109 3.16 2.57 -12.73
N PRO A 110 2.85 1.44 -13.39
CA PRO A 110 1.84 1.40 -14.44
C PRO A 110 0.46 1.84 -13.96
N ASP A 111 0.10 1.45 -12.75
CA ASP A 111 -1.16 1.79 -12.11
C ASP A 111 -0.93 2.59 -10.83
N GLN A 112 -2.00 3.24 -10.36
CA GLN A 112 -2.04 4.10 -9.20
C GLN A 112 -3.20 3.70 -8.31
N TRP A 113 -3.00 3.90 -7.02
CA TRP A 113 -3.97 3.55 -6.01
C TRP A 113 -4.00 4.59 -4.90
N ASN A 114 -5.19 5.12 -4.66
CA ASN A 114 -5.44 6.05 -3.57
C ASN A 114 -6.20 5.32 -2.45
N PRO A 115 -5.58 5.13 -1.28
CA PRO A 115 -6.20 4.37 -0.19
C PRO A 115 -7.48 5.00 0.37
N LEU A 116 -7.70 6.30 0.15
CA LEU A 116 -8.85 7.02 0.71
C LEU A 116 -10.02 7.14 -0.27
N LEU A 117 -9.75 7.10 -1.57
CA LEU A 117 -10.77 7.45 -2.58
C LEU A 117 -11.93 6.44 -2.61
N GLY A 118 -11.65 5.17 -2.36
CA GLY A 118 -12.70 4.14 -2.23
C GLY A 118 -13.67 4.44 -1.09
N ALA A 119 -13.14 4.74 0.09
CA ALA A 119 -13.93 5.11 1.26
C ALA A 119 -14.68 6.43 1.04
N TYR A 120 -14.05 7.41 0.39
CA TYR A 120 -14.69 8.70 0.06
C TYR A 120 -15.91 8.54 -0.86
N LYS A 121 -15.81 7.70 -1.89
CA LYS A 121 -16.95 7.41 -2.79
C LYS A 121 -18.14 6.80 -2.03
N TYR A 122 -17.88 5.93 -1.07
CA TYR A 122 -18.92 5.40 -0.18
C TYR A 122 -19.45 6.44 0.79
N TYR A 123 -18.58 7.26 1.39
CA TYR A 123 -18.95 8.30 2.34
C TYR A 123 -19.89 9.35 1.73
N THR A 124 -19.65 9.75 0.49
CA THR A 124 -20.45 10.74 -0.23
C THR A 124 -21.71 10.15 -0.90
N SER A 125 -21.91 8.85 -0.79
CA SER A 125 -23.10 8.17 -1.30
C SER A 125 -24.33 8.45 -0.45
N SER A 126 -25.50 8.52 -1.09
CA SER A 126 -26.79 8.68 -0.39
C SER A 126 -27.28 7.39 0.29
N ASN A 127 -26.63 6.25 0.10
CA ASN A 127 -27.00 4.98 0.72
C ASN A 127 -26.41 4.89 2.15
N PRO A 128 -27.23 4.73 3.21
CA PRO A 128 -26.72 4.59 4.58
C PRO A 128 -25.76 3.40 4.79
N GLU A 129 -25.96 2.28 4.10
CA GLU A 129 -25.08 1.11 4.18
C GLU A 129 -23.67 1.41 3.67
N HIS A 130 -23.55 2.30 2.69
CA HIS A 130 -22.27 2.75 2.18
C HIS A 130 -21.48 3.57 3.23
N LEU A 131 -22.18 4.33 4.06
CA LEU A 131 -21.52 5.06 5.15
C LEU A 131 -20.87 4.10 6.15
N ASP A 132 -21.53 3.01 6.51
CA ASP A 132 -20.97 1.98 7.39
C ASP A 132 -19.73 1.32 6.78
N ILE A 133 -19.77 1.06 5.47
CA ILE A 133 -18.61 0.53 4.72
C ILE A 133 -17.46 1.54 4.74
N ALA A 134 -17.73 2.82 4.48
CA ALA A 134 -16.72 3.87 4.53
C ALA A 134 -16.07 3.97 5.92
N CYS A 135 -16.87 3.95 6.98
CA CYS A 135 -16.38 3.96 8.35
C CYS A 135 -15.48 2.77 8.66
N SER A 136 -15.87 1.57 8.21
CA SER A 136 -15.07 0.36 8.37
C SER A 136 -13.73 0.47 7.63
N GLN A 137 -13.73 0.93 6.37
CA GLN A 137 -12.51 1.10 5.58
C GLN A 137 -11.55 2.13 6.19
N ILE A 138 -12.07 3.28 6.67
CA ILE A 138 -11.25 4.30 7.32
C ILE A 138 -10.64 3.77 8.62
N SER A 139 -11.45 3.07 9.43
CA SER A 139 -11.00 2.45 10.68
C SER A 139 -9.87 1.45 10.43
N GLU A 140 -9.95 0.66 9.38
CA GLU A 140 -8.93 -0.32 9.05
C GLU A 140 -7.63 0.33 8.56
N ILE A 141 -7.71 1.37 7.74
CA ILE A 141 -6.53 2.17 7.37
C ILE A 141 -5.88 2.73 8.64
N ALA A 142 -6.67 3.31 9.55
CA ALA A 142 -6.17 3.87 10.80
C ALA A 142 -5.47 2.82 11.67
N HIS A 143 -6.06 1.63 11.86
CA HIS A 143 -5.44 0.55 12.65
C HIS A 143 -4.21 -0.06 11.96
N SER A 144 -4.16 -0.06 10.63
CA SER A 144 -2.96 -0.48 9.88
C SER A 144 -1.80 0.50 10.02
N LEU A 145 -2.11 1.80 10.13
CA LEU A 145 -1.11 2.86 10.35
C LEU A 145 -0.62 2.92 11.80
N TYR A 146 -1.51 2.66 12.75
CA TYR A 146 -1.29 2.77 14.19
C TYR A 146 -1.59 1.45 14.92
N PRO A 147 -0.83 0.37 14.61
CA PRO A 147 -1.11 -0.94 15.19
C PRO A 147 -0.85 -0.94 16.69
N THR A 148 -1.78 -1.50 17.46
CA THR A 148 -1.58 -1.76 18.89
C THR A 148 -0.67 -2.96 19.08
N VAL A 149 0.49 -2.73 19.70
CA VAL A 149 1.45 -3.80 20.03
C VAL A 149 1.33 -4.15 21.51
N PRO A 150 1.23 -5.43 21.89
CA PRO A 150 1.04 -5.84 23.30
C PRO A 150 2.13 -5.36 24.28
N SER A 151 3.29 -4.95 23.77
CA SER A 151 4.44 -4.48 24.57
C SER A 151 4.44 -2.97 24.84
N THR A 152 3.50 -2.21 24.26
CA THR A 152 3.41 -0.74 24.40
C THR A 152 2.06 -0.35 24.97
N ASP A 153 1.99 0.83 25.62
CA ASP A 153 0.72 1.41 26.05
C ASP A 153 -0.17 1.68 24.82
N PRO A 154 -1.32 1.01 24.69
CA PRO A 154 -2.19 1.13 23.52
C PRO A 154 -2.77 2.54 23.35
N PHE A 155 -2.81 3.34 24.42
CA PHE A 155 -3.41 4.67 24.43
C PHE A 155 -2.89 5.58 23.29
N TRP A 156 -1.57 5.60 23.08
CA TRP A 156 -0.95 6.51 22.11
C TRP A 156 -1.32 6.17 20.66
N ASN A 157 -1.31 4.88 20.32
CA ASN A 157 -1.66 4.43 18.98
C ASN A 157 -3.17 4.56 18.73
N GLU A 158 -4.02 4.26 19.71
CA GLU A 158 -5.46 4.46 19.61
C GLU A 158 -5.83 5.94 19.49
N ALA A 159 -5.18 6.83 20.24
CA ALA A 159 -5.39 8.27 20.15
C ALA A 159 -4.92 8.82 18.78
N ALA A 160 -3.79 8.33 18.26
CA ALA A 160 -3.30 8.69 16.93
C ALA A 160 -4.23 8.18 15.81
N ALA A 161 -4.75 6.96 15.94
CA ALA A 161 -5.73 6.39 15.01
C ALA A 161 -7.03 7.21 14.99
N ASN A 162 -7.54 7.61 16.16
CA ASN A 162 -8.71 8.47 16.27
C ASN A 162 -8.46 9.85 15.67
N TYR A 163 -7.30 10.42 15.90
CA TYR A 163 -6.92 11.71 15.33
C TYR A 163 -6.85 11.66 13.79
N PHE A 164 -6.19 10.65 13.23
CA PHE A 164 -6.16 10.38 11.78
C PHE A 164 -7.58 10.21 11.20
N THR A 165 -8.42 9.40 11.85
CA THR A 165 -9.81 9.14 11.45
C THR A 165 -10.61 10.43 11.42
N GLY A 166 -10.46 11.28 12.43
CA GLY A 166 -11.13 12.57 12.50
C GLY A 166 -10.70 13.55 11.41
N LEU A 167 -9.39 13.61 11.08
CA LEU A 167 -8.89 14.40 9.97
C LEU A 167 -9.38 13.86 8.61
N THR A 168 -9.48 12.54 8.47
CA THR A 168 -10.03 11.91 7.26
C THR A 168 -11.47 12.32 7.03
N TYR A 169 -12.34 12.26 8.06
CA TYR A 169 -13.71 12.75 7.94
C TYR A 169 -13.77 14.25 7.65
N ALA A 170 -12.90 15.05 8.29
CA ALA A 170 -12.83 16.49 8.04
C ALA A 170 -12.47 16.80 6.59
N LEU A 171 -11.53 16.01 6.02
CA LEU A 171 -11.16 16.09 4.62
C LEU A 171 -12.32 15.69 3.71
N PHE A 172 -13.06 14.63 4.03
CA PHE A 172 -14.22 14.15 3.27
C PHE A 172 -15.37 15.16 3.26
N ASP A 173 -15.58 15.85 4.39
CA ASP A 173 -16.61 16.89 4.53
C ASP A 173 -16.27 18.20 3.80
N SER A 174 -15.00 18.49 3.55
CA SER A 174 -14.53 19.82 3.13
C SER A 174 -13.72 19.80 1.84
N GLY A 175 -13.10 18.67 1.47
CA GLY A 175 -12.27 18.54 0.28
C GLY A 175 -13.09 18.22 -0.97
N CYS A 176 -12.45 18.34 -2.12
CA CYS A 176 -12.96 17.82 -3.39
C CYS A 176 -12.17 16.57 -3.80
N ASP A 177 -12.71 15.80 -4.77
CA ASP A 177 -12.15 14.52 -5.23
C ASP A 177 -10.63 14.56 -5.45
N LYS A 178 -10.10 15.65 -6.05
CA LYS A 178 -8.68 15.82 -6.34
C LYS A 178 -7.81 16.02 -5.09
N GLN A 179 -8.43 16.46 -3.98
CA GLN A 179 -7.74 16.71 -2.72
C GLN A 179 -7.82 15.52 -1.75
N ILE A 180 -8.61 14.49 -2.08
CA ILE A 180 -8.74 13.30 -1.25
C ILE A 180 -7.51 12.43 -1.44
N ASN A 181 -6.50 12.62 -0.60
CA ASN A 181 -5.27 11.83 -0.60
C ASN A 181 -4.57 11.89 0.78
N MET A 182 -3.61 11.00 0.99
CA MET A 182 -2.89 10.89 2.28
C MET A 182 -2.04 12.12 2.60
N ASP A 183 -1.53 12.80 1.56
CA ASP A 183 -0.72 14.01 1.74
C ASP A 183 -1.57 15.18 2.25
N SER A 184 -2.82 15.30 1.79
CA SER A 184 -3.78 16.25 2.35
C SER A 184 -4.00 16.06 3.84
N ILE A 185 -4.07 14.81 4.33
CA ILE A 185 -4.17 14.54 5.78
C ILE A 185 -2.88 14.95 6.49
N ALA A 186 -1.72 14.69 5.89
CA ALA A 186 -0.43 15.11 6.46
C ALA A 186 -0.33 16.64 6.55
N GLU A 187 -0.73 17.38 5.51
CA GLU A 187 -0.78 18.84 5.50
C GLU A 187 -1.81 19.38 6.52
N MET A 188 -3.00 18.78 6.62
CA MET A 188 -3.96 19.14 7.67
C MET A 188 -3.40 18.90 9.07
N MET A 189 -2.65 17.83 9.26
CA MET A 189 -2.00 17.51 10.53
C MET A 189 -0.94 18.55 10.87
N ASN A 190 -0.08 18.93 9.91
CA ASN A 190 0.92 19.98 10.09
C ASN A 190 0.28 21.34 10.42
N ALA A 191 -0.81 21.68 9.71
CA ALA A 191 -1.52 22.94 9.94
C ALA A 191 -2.32 22.96 11.25
N SER A 192 -2.68 21.81 11.80
CA SER A 192 -3.55 21.70 12.98
C SER A 192 -3.05 22.44 14.21
N GLU A 193 -1.73 22.51 14.39
CA GLU A 193 -1.06 23.16 15.54
C GLU A 193 -0.73 24.64 15.31
N ILE A 194 -1.05 25.20 14.14
CA ILE A 194 -0.87 26.64 13.87
C ILE A 194 -1.79 27.43 14.80
N LYS A 195 -1.18 28.38 15.54
CA LYS A 195 -1.93 29.26 16.46
C LYS A 195 -2.51 30.43 15.70
N CYS A 196 -3.79 30.64 15.80
CA CYS A 196 -4.51 31.75 15.24
C CYS A 196 -5.45 32.35 16.30
N ASN A 197 -5.33 33.64 16.58
CA ASN A 197 -6.19 34.37 17.54
C ASN A 197 -6.33 33.71 18.93
N GLY A 198 -5.24 33.12 19.45
CA GLY A 198 -5.22 32.49 20.78
C GLY A 198 -5.77 31.07 20.84
N SER A 199 -6.19 30.50 19.72
CA SER A 199 -6.64 29.11 19.54
C SER A 199 -5.75 28.36 18.54
N PHE A 200 -5.93 27.06 18.44
CA PHE A 200 -5.32 26.25 17.36
C PHE A 200 -6.27 26.17 16.18
N LEU A 201 -5.73 26.18 14.98
CA LEU A 201 -6.48 26.16 13.72
C LEU A 201 -7.49 25.00 13.68
N LEU A 202 -7.07 23.79 14.06
CA LEU A 202 -7.97 22.63 14.10
C LEU A 202 -9.08 22.78 15.13
N LYS A 203 -8.83 23.40 16.27
CA LYS A 203 -9.86 23.64 17.29
C LYS A 203 -10.92 24.61 16.76
N ASP A 204 -10.51 25.63 16.02
CA ASP A 204 -11.45 26.55 15.38
C ASP A 204 -12.27 25.83 14.30
N TYR A 205 -11.61 24.98 13.47
CA TYR A 205 -12.31 24.15 12.49
C TYR A 205 -13.39 23.28 13.15
N VAL A 206 -13.05 22.55 14.21
CA VAL A 206 -13.98 21.70 14.96
C VAL A 206 -15.15 22.51 15.56
N GLY A 207 -14.91 23.77 15.94
CA GLY A 207 -15.94 24.70 16.41
C GLY A 207 -16.96 25.12 15.35
N PHE A 208 -16.69 24.92 14.07
CA PHE A 208 -17.64 25.14 12.98
C PHE A 208 -18.46 23.90 12.62
N LEU A 209 -18.06 22.72 13.07
CA LEU A 209 -18.74 21.46 12.76
C LEU A 209 -20.02 21.30 13.61
N SER A 210 -21.02 20.65 13.03
CA SER A 210 -22.24 20.25 13.76
C SER A 210 -21.92 19.23 14.84
N GLU A 211 -22.80 19.11 15.86
CA GLU A 211 -22.63 18.11 16.93
C GLU A 211 -22.72 16.67 16.41
N ASP A 212 -23.42 16.44 15.31
CA ASP A 212 -23.56 15.13 14.67
C ASP A 212 -22.41 14.77 13.72
N SER A 213 -21.47 15.69 13.47
CA SER A 213 -20.34 15.45 12.57
C SER A 213 -19.45 14.31 13.06
N MET A 214 -19.15 13.36 12.17
CA MET A 214 -18.21 12.27 12.44
C MET A 214 -16.81 12.83 12.72
N ALA A 215 -16.36 13.83 11.96
CA ALA A 215 -15.09 14.52 12.19
C ALA A 215 -15.03 15.10 13.61
N LYS A 216 -16.08 15.77 14.07
CA LYS A 216 -16.13 16.36 15.43
C LYS A 216 -16.00 15.30 16.50
N ARG A 217 -16.73 14.19 16.40
CA ARG A 217 -16.69 13.09 17.39
C ARG A 217 -15.29 12.53 17.60
N HIS A 218 -14.51 12.37 16.52
CA HIS A 218 -13.15 11.85 16.61
C HIS A 218 -12.12 12.92 17.03
N LEU A 219 -12.29 14.17 16.58
CA LEU A 219 -11.34 15.25 16.85
C LEU A 219 -11.46 15.89 18.23
N VAL A 220 -12.61 15.77 18.91
CA VAL A 220 -12.83 16.38 20.23
C VAL A 220 -11.80 15.90 21.26
N THR A 221 -11.47 14.62 21.28
CA THR A 221 -10.47 14.05 22.21
C THR A 221 -9.11 14.72 22.02
N TYR A 222 -8.67 14.89 20.78
CA TYR A 222 -7.41 15.57 20.45
C TYR A 222 -7.45 17.05 20.80
N THR A 223 -8.48 17.78 20.37
CA THR A 223 -8.58 19.25 20.56
C THR A 223 -8.81 19.66 22.00
N SER A 224 -9.35 18.76 22.86
CA SER A 224 -9.57 18.98 24.29
C SER A 224 -8.41 18.52 25.16
N ALA A 225 -7.44 17.78 24.60
CA ALA A 225 -6.30 17.27 25.35
C ALA A 225 -5.37 18.39 25.84
N PRO A 226 -4.72 18.23 27.01
CA PRO A 226 -3.64 19.09 27.46
C PRO A 226 -2.54 19.22 26.41
N ASN A 227 -1.81 20.34 26.41
CA ASN A 227 -0.79 20.63 25.38
C ASN A 227 0.24 19.50 25.21
N ASP A 228 0.79 18.96 26.30
CA ASP A 228 1.81 17.91 26.25
C ASP A 228 1.26 16.59 25.70
N THR A 229 0.03 16.24 26.10
CA THR A 229 -0.66 15.05 25.59
C THR A 229 -0.97 15.19 24.09
N ARG A 230 -1.46 16.38 23.68
CA ARG A 230 -1.76 16.67 22.28
C ARG A 230 -0.50 16.62 21.41
N ALA A 231 0.60 17.24 21.87
CA ALA A 231 1.88 17.21 21.16
C ALA A 231 2.42 15.77 21.01
N SER A 232 2.23 14.92 22.03
CA SER A 232 2.63 13.51 21.97
C SER A 232 1.76 12.73 20.98
N ILE A 233 0.44 12.90 20.98
CA ILE A 233 -0.46 12.27 19.99
C ILE A 233 -0.10 12.72 18.58
N HIS A 234 0.12 14.03 18.38
CA HIS A 234 0.54 14.58 17.10
C HIS A 234 1.85 13.95 16.61
N SER A 235 2.84 13.83 17.47
CA SER A 235 4.14 13.25 17.13
C SER A 235 4.01 11.78 16.68
N VAL A 236 3.22 10.97 17.39
CA VAL A 236 2.95 9.58 17.01
C VAL A 236 2.24 9.50 15.67
N ALA A 237 1.20 10.33 15.48
CA ALA A 237 0.42 10.36 14.26
C ALA A 237 1.25 10.81 13.04
N ALA A 238 1.99 11.92 13.17
CA ALA A 238 2.82 12.48 12.11
C ALA A 238 3.96 11.53 11.70
N ASN A 239 4.58 10.83 12.66
CA ASN A 239 5.65 9.88 12.36
C ASN A 239 5.18 8.76 11.42
N SER A 240 4.00 8.18 11.66
CA SER A 240 3.45 7.13 10.80
C SER A 240 3.05 7.65 9.42
N LEU A 241 2.53 8.89 9.32
CA LEU A 241 2.17 9.51 8.04
C LEU A 241 3.39 9.96 7.23
N SER A 242 4.50 10.29 7.85
CA SER A 242 5.71 10.77 7.16
C SER A 242 6.22 9.82 6.07
N GLN A 243 5.88 8.53 6.15
CA GLN A 243 6.25 7.55 5.13
C GLN A 243 5.57 7.83 3.77
N PHE A 244 4.39 8.44 3.75
CA PHE A 244 3.64 8.74 2.52
C PHE A 244 4.17 9.99 1.81
N SER A 245 4.70 10.95 2.55
CA SER A 245 5.21 12.23 2.02
C SER A 245 6.71 12.22 1.72
N ARG A 246 7.39 11.06 1.77
CA ARG A 246 8.85 10.96 1.58
C ARG A 246 9.32 11.22 0.15
N SER A 247 8.48 11.02 -0.85
CA SER A 247 8.86 11.28 -2.24
C SER A 247 7.66 11.76 -3.06
N LYS A 248 7.90 12.75 -3.90
CA LYS A 248 6.88 13.25 -4.84
C LYS A 248 6.26 12.14 -5.69
N GLY A 249 7.06 11.18 -6.18
CA GLY A 249 6.55 10.08 -6.97
C GLY A 249 5.58 9.18 -6.22
N LEU A 250 5.79 8.97 -4.91
CA LEU A 250 4.85 8.23 -4.09
C LEU A 250 3.55 9.01 -3.85
N MET A 251 3.66 10.32 -3.56
CA MET A 251 2.50 11.18 -3.38
C MET A 251 1.63 11.23 -4.65
N GLU A 252 2.26 11.38 -5.81
CA GLU A 252 1.60 11.32 -7.12
C GLU A 252 0.89 9.97 -7.33
N MET A 253 1.57 8.84 -7.04
CA MET A 253 1.02 7.48 -7.17
C MET A 253 -0.18 7.24 -6.25
N LEU A 254 -0.17 7.81 -5.04
CA LEU A 254 -1.22 7.64 -4.03
C LEU A 254 -2.33 8.71 -4.09
N SER A 255 -2.27 9.63 -5.06
CA SER A 255 -3.28 10.70 -5.22
C SER A 255 -4.38 10.34 -6.22
N GLN A 256 -4.17 9.33 -7.05
CA GLN A 256 -5.10 8.88 -8.08
C GLN A 256 -5.40 7.40 -7.93
N ASP A 257 -6.47 6.96 -8.56
CA ASP A 257 -6.92 5.57 -8.48
C ASP A 257 -7.28 5.05 -9.87
N THR A 258 -6.34 4.35 -10.52
CA THR A 258 -6.61 3.59 -11.75
C THR A 258 -7.06 2.16 -11.45
N VAL A 259 -6.87 1.70 -10.21
CA VAL A 259 -7.24 0.35 -9.76
C VAL A 259 -8.74 0.24 -9.57
N ASP A 260 -9.34 1.21 -8.88
CA ASP A 260 -10.77 1.28 -8.55
C ASP A 260 -11.28 -0.03 -7.92
N ILE A 261 -10.77 -0.33 -6.73
CA ILE A 261 -11.05 -1.59 -6.01
C ILE A 261 -12.56 -1.84 -5.86
N ASN A 262 -13.35 -0.79 -5.56
CA ASN A 262 -14.78 -0.90 -5.32
C ASN A 262 -15.58 -1.42 -6.53
N ASN A 263 -15.04 -1.26 -7.75
CA ASN A 263 -15.65 -1.71 -9.00
C ASN A 263 -14.94 -2.94 -9.60
N LEU A 264 -14.06 -3.61 -8.85
CA LEU A 264 -13.39 -4.83 -9.30
C LEU A 264 -14.30 -6.05 -9.12
N ASP A 265 -14.92 -6.52 -10.22
CA ASP A 265 -15.59 -7.82 -10.23
C ASP A 265 -14.75 -8.87 -10.95
N VAL A 266 -14.06 -9.67 -10.15
CA VAL A 266 -13.18 -10.75 -10.63
C VAL A 266 -13.92 -11.90 -11.32
N CYS A 267 -15.24 -11.97 -11.17
CA CYS A 267 -16.08 -12.99 -11.79
C CYS A 267 -16.57 -12.56 -13.18
N GLU A 268 -16.67 -11.24 -13.43
CA GLU A 268 -16.95 -10.71 -14.77
C GLU A 268 -15.70 -10.73 -15.65
N LYS A 269 -14.56 -10.32 -15.10
CA LYS A 269 -13.27 -10.39 -15.76
C LYS A 269 -12.17 -10.75 -14.76
N PRO A 270 -11.42 -11.83 -14.97
CA PRO A 270 -10.32 -12.17 -14.08
C PRO A 270 -9.26 -11.08 -14.05
N VAL A 271 -8.62 -10.93 -12.89
CA VAL A 271 -7.57 -9.92 -12.67
C VAL A 271 -6.22 -10.59 -12.40
N ALA A 272 -5.15 -9.91 -12.79
CA ALA A 272 -3.79 -10.22 -12.36
C ALA A 272 -3.19 -8.97 -11.71
N ILE A 273 -3.11 -8.96 -10.40
CA ILE A 273 -2.66 -7.82 -9.59
C ILE A 273 -1.27 -8.13 -9.06
N TYR A 274 -0.32 -7.25 -9.34
CA TYR A 274 1.05 -7.32 -8.87
C TYR A 274 1.37 -6.11 -8.01
N CYS A 275 1.68 -6.34 -6.74
CA CYS A 275 2.15 -5.34 -5.80
C CYS A 275 3.65 -5.53 -5.58
N LEU A 276 4.46 -4.67 -6.19
CA LEU A 276 5.91 -4.74 -6.15
C LEU A 276 6.43 -3.83 -5.06
N ILE A 277 7.11 -4.39 -4.06
CA ILE A 277 7.67 -3.65 -2.92
C ILE A 277 9.18 -3.83 -2.87
N PRO A 278 9.98 -2.86 -2.32
CA PRO A 278 11.41 -3.04 -2.14
C PRO A 278 11.71 -4.16 -1.12
N ASP A 279 12.66 -5.04 -1.42
CA ASP A 279 13.07 -6.15 -0.56
C ASP A 279 14.03 -5.75 0.58
N PHE A 280 14.60 -4.54 0.54
CA PHE A 280 15.60 -4.04 1.49
C PHE A 280 15.11 -2.89 2.38
N HIS A 281 13.87 -2.44 2.22
CA HIS A 281 13.25 -1.38 3.03
C HIS A 281 11.83 -1.76 3.42
N ASN A 282 11.55 -1.79 4.72
CA ASN A 282 10.19 -2.05 5.25
C ASN A 282 9.26 -0.82 5.13
N THR A 283 9.71 0.23 4.42
CA THR A 283 9.01 1.52 4.37
C THR A 283 7.63 1.42 3.71
N TYR A 284 7.48 0.52 2.74
CA TYR A 284 6.25 0.37 1.96
C TYR A 284 5.39 -0.84 2.36
N ASP A 285 5.84 -1.59 3.37
CA ASP A 285 5.12 -2.77 3.84
C ASP A 285 3.71 -2.42 4.35
N THR A 286 3.60 -1.30 5.08
CA THR A 286 2.31 -0.80 5.57
C THR A 286 1.35 -0.47 4.42
N LEU A 287 1.86 0.14 3.34
CA LEU A 287 1.05 0.43 2.13
C LEU A 287 0.56 -0.86 1.46
N ALA A 288 1.45 -1.83 1.28
CA ALA A 288 1.08 -3.13 0.74
C ALA A 288 0.05 -3.85 1.64
N GLY A 289 0.19 -3.72 2.97
CA GLY A 289 -0.75 -4.24 3.94
C GLY A 289 -2.14 -3.61 3.81
N ILE A 290 -2.24 -2.28 3.73
CA ILE A 290 -3.49 -1.55 3.55
C ILE A 290 -4.13 -1.96 2.21
N PHE A 291 -3.35 -2.00 1.12
CA PHE A 291 -3.83 -2.40 -0.20
C PHE A 291 -4.42 -3.82 -0.18
N MET A 292 -3.70 -4.77 0.40
CA MET A 292 -4.17 -6.16 0.52
C MET A 292 -5.41 -6.27 1.38
N SER A 293 -5.50 -5.49 2.45
CA SER A 293 -6.65 -5.46 3.33
C SER A 293 -7.89 -4.95 2.59
N GLN A 294 -7.78 -3.84 1.89
CA GLN A 294 -8.87 -3.29 1.06
C GLN A 294 -9.33 -4.26 -0.03
N LEU A 295 -8.38 -4.89 -0.75
CA LEU A 295 -8.71 -5.89 -1.77
C LEU A 295 -9.45 -7.10 -1.18
N THR A 296 -8.94 -7.65 -0.09
CA THR A 296 -9.53 -8.86 0.51
C THR A 296 -10.89 -8.61 1.13
N GLN A 297 -11.09 -7.45 1.77
CA GLN A 297 -12.41 -7.03 2.25
C GLN A 297 -13.39 -6.86 1.10
N HIS A 298 -12.99 -6.17 0.04
CA HIS A 298 -13.83 -6.00 -1.14
C HIS A 298 -14.27 -7.36 -1.72
N PHE A 299 -13.36 -8.33 -1.86
CA PHE A 299 -13.73 -9.64 -2.41
C PHE A 299 -14.60 -10.48 -1.47
N ILE A 300 -14.41 -10.35 -0.15
CA ILE A 300 -15.30 -10.98 0.83
C ILE A 300 -16.70 -10.37 0.74
N GLN A 301 -16.79 -9.06 0.63
CA GLN A 301 -18.05 -8.33 0.48
C GLN A 301 -18.73 -8.68 -0.85
N LEU A 302 -17.99 -8.67 -1.95
CA LEU A 302 -18.46 -9.06 -3.28
C LEU A 302 -19.04 -10.49 -3.29
N ALA A 303 -18.35 -11.42 -2.62
CA ALA A 303 -18.85 -12.80 -2.48
C ALA A 303 -20.19 -12.84 -1.73
N HIS A 304 -20.33 -12.06 -0.66
CA HIS A 304 -21.54 -11.97 0.14
C HIS A 304 -22.69 -11.34 -0.65
N ASP A 305 -22.47 -10.15 -1.22
CA ASP A 305 -23.54 -9.33 -1.79
C ASP A 305 -24.03 -9.81 -3.16
N LYS A 306 -23.10 -10.28 -4.01
CA LYS A 306 -23.43 -10.62 -5.40
C LYS A 306 -23.46 -12.12 -5.66
N TYR A 307 -22.70 -12.93 -4.90
CA TYR A 307 -22.46 -14.35 -5.21
C TYR A 307 -22.85 -15.33 -4.10
N SER A 308 -23.82 -15.00 -3.26
CA SER A 308 -24.37 -15.87 -2.24
C SER A 308 -23.32 -16.51 -1.31
N GLY A 309 -22.26 -15.78 -1.01
CA GLY A 309 -21.21 -16.14 -0.07
C GLY A 309 -20.00 -16.85 -0.68
N LYS A 310 -19.99 -17.19 -1.98
CA LYS A 310 -18.86 -17.86 -2.63
C LYS A 310 -18.66 -17.38 -4.06
N LEU A 311 -17.45 -16.90 -4.37
CA LEU A 311 -17.09 -16.43 -5.72
C LEU A 311 -17.09 -17.61 -6.71
N PRO A 312 -17.73 -17.47 -7.89
CA PRO A 312 -17.67 -18.46 -8.98
C PRO A 312 -16.25 -18.71 -9.47
N ASN A 313 -15.48 -17.64 -9.69
CA ASN A 313 -14.07 -17.70 -10.07
C ASN A 313 -13.18 -17.62 -8.85
N ARG A 314 -12.14 -18.48 -8.82
CA ARG A 314 -11.18 -18.50 -7.72
C ARG A 314 -10.25 -17.30 -7.78
N ILE A 315 -9.94 -16.77 -6.59
CA ILE A 315 -8.85 -15.82 -6.39
C ILE A 315 -7.68 -16.55 -5.74
N ASN A 316 -6.51 -16.41 -6.32
CA ASN A 316 -5.27 -17.00 -5.81
C ASN A 316 -4.32 -15.87 -5.39
N ILE A 317 -3.98 -15.82 -4.10
CA ILE A 317 -3.12 -14.82 -3.51
C ILE A 317 -1.77 -15.45 -3.20
N ILE A 318 -0.70 -14.92 -3.78
CA ILE A 318 0.68 -15.35 -3.52
C ILE A 318 1.38 -14.26 -2.73
N LEU A 319 1.82 -14.59 -1.51
CA LEU A 319 2.61 -13.72 -0.66
C LEU A 319 4.05 -14.22 -0.68
N GLU A 320 4.85 -13.66 -1.61
CA GLU A 320 6.29 -13.92 -1.65
C GLU A 320 6.97 -13.17 -0.49
N GLU A 321 7.87 -13.86 0.20
CA GLU A 321 8.68 -13.29 1.28
C GLU A 321 7.85 -12.66 2.42
N LEU A 322 6.92 -13.47 2.99
CA LEU A 322 5.98 -13.02 4.04
C LEU A 322 6.66 -12.36 5.26
N SER A 323 7.95 -12.59 5.50
CA SER A 323 8.71 -11.98 6.59
C SER A 323 8.73 -10.46 6.54
N SER A 324 8.77 -9.88 5.35
CA SER A 324 8.78 -8.43 5.17
C SER A 324 7.36 -7.84 5.28
N VAL A 325 6.39 -8.43 4.60
CA VAL A 325 5.04 -7.87 4.45
C VAL A 325 4.08 -8.29 5.55
N GLY A 326 4.33 -9.44 6.18
CA GLY A 326 3.39 -10.06 7.11
C GLY A 326 3.00 -9.19 8.30
N LYS A 327 3.93 -8.39 8.84
CA LYS A 327 3.64 -7.47 9.95
C LYS A 327 2.55 -6.44 9.61
N SER A 328 2.43 -6.09 8.35
CA SER A 328 1.49 -5.08 7.87
C SER A 328 0.14 -5.65 7.44
N ILE A 329 0.04 -6.98 7.25
CA ILE A 329 -1.23 -7.67 6.99
C ILE A 329 -1.75 -8.28 8.31
N SER A 330 -2.12 -7.42 9.25
CA SER A 330 -2.59 -7.85 10.58
C SER A 330 -3.82 -8.76 10.51
N SER A 331 -4.65 -8.60 9.48
CA SER A 331 -5.86 -9.40 9.25
C SER A 331 -5.59 -10.80 8.66
N LEU A 332 -4.35 -11.15 8.29
CA LEU A 332 -4.03 -12.42 7.63
C LEU A 332 -4.55 -13.67 8.36
N PRO A 333 -4.43 -13.81 9.70
CA PRO A 333 -4.96 -14.99 10.40
C PRO A 333 -6.47 -15.16 10.20
N ASN A 334 -7.23 -14.07 10.30
CA ASN A 334 -8.68 -14.05 10.10
C ASN A 334 -9.04 -14.31 8.63
N LEU A 335 -8.29 -13.71 7.72
CA LEU A 335 -8.44 -13.92 6.28
C LEU A 335 -8.25 -15.39 5.92
N MET A 336 -7.22 -16.06 6.43
CA MET A 336 -6.97 -17.48 6.17
C MET A 336 -8.15 -18.37 6.55
N VAL A 337 -8.84 -18.05 7.64
CA VAL A 337 -10.04 -18.80 8.07
C VAL A 337 -11.24 -18.50 7.15
N ALA A 338 -11.44 -17.22 6.82
CA ALA A 338 -12.59 -16.76 6.06
C ALA A 338 -12.50 -17.05 4.54
N ALA A 339 -11.30 -17.01 3.99
CA ALA A 339 -11.04 -17.02 2.55
C ALA A 339 -11.48 -18.32 1.86
N ARG A 340 -11.24 -19.48 2.48
CA ARG A 340 -11.52 -20.80 1.89
C ARG A 340 -12.98 -20.94 1.48
N SER A 341 -13.91 -20.60 2.36
CA SER A 341 -15.36 -20.72 2.07
C SER A 341 -15.81 -19.79 0.93
N ARG A 342 -15.03 -18.75 0.64
CA ARG A 342 -15.31 -17.74 -0.40
C ARG A 342 -14.60 -17.98 -1.72
N ASN A 343 -13.96 -19.15 -1.89
CA ASN A 343 -13.14 -19.51 -3.05
C ASN A 343 -11.90 -18.62 -3.23
N ILE A 344 -11.29 -18.21 -2.12
CA ILE A 344 -10.02 -17.48 -2.09
C ILE A 344 -8.94 -18.39 -1.53
N ARG A 345 -7.88 -18.63 -2.28
CA ARG A 345 -6.75 -19.49 -1.90
C ARG A 345 -5.51 -18.63 -1.67
N LEU A 346 -4.78 -18.90 -0.60
CA LEU A 346 -3.52 -18.23 -0.29
C LEU A 346 -2.34 -19.21 -0.43
N MET A 347 -1.23 -18.70 -0.97
CA MET A 347 0.09 -19.33 -0.93
C MET A 347 1.04 -18.42 -0.16
N LEU A 348 1.57 -18.93 0.94
CA LEU A 348 2.54 -18.24 1.79
C LEU A 348 3.93 -18.80 1.49
N VAL A 349 4.87 -17.94 1.09
CA VAL A 349 6.27 -18.34 0.85
C VAL A 349 7.11 -17.86 2.02
N LEU A 350 7.74 -18.81 2.71
CA LEU A 350 8.48 -18.63 3.95
C LEU A 350 9.94 -19.06 3.80
N GLN A 351 10.80 -18.56 4.68
CA GLN A 351 12.22 -18.97 4.76
C GLN A 351 12.49 -19.86 5.98
N ASP A 352 11.71 -19.70 7.04
CA ASP A 352 11.83 -20.43 8.31
C ASP A 352 10.45 -20.76 8.93
N GLY A 353 9.53 -21.21 8.12
CA GLY A 353 8.25 -21.82 8.48
C GLY A 353 7.53 -21.22 9.69
N SER A 354 7.25 -22.06 10.67
CA SER A 354 6.46 -21.68 11.86
C SER A 354 7.13 -20.61 12.72
N SER A 355 8.46 -20.59 12.84
CA SER A 355 9.19 -19.60 13.64
C SER A 355 8.95 -18.19 13.13
N GLN A 356 8.94 -18.04 11.81
CA GLN A 356 8.70 -16.77 11.13
C GLN A 356 7.25 -16.29 11.32
N LEU A 357 6.28 -17.19 11.28
CA LEU A 357 4.88 -16.86 11.56
C LEU A 357 4.68 -16.46 13.04
N GLU A 358 5.36 -17.14 13.97
CA GLU A 358 5.27 -16.80 15.39
C GLU A 358 5.90 -15.43 15.69
N GLU A 359 7.00 -15.10 15.03
CA GLU A 359 7.66 -13.78 15.18
C GLU A 359 6.74 -12.64 14.67
N VAL A 360 6.05 -12.87 13.56
CA VAL A 360 5.22 -11.85 12.91
C VAL A 360 3.86 -11.68 13.59
N TYR A 361 3.16 -12.79 13.89
CA TYR A 361 1.76 -12.78 14.33
C TYR A 361 1.56 -13.22 15.78
N GLY A 362 2.61 -13.66 16.44
CA GLY A 362 2.51 -14.29 17.75
C GLY A 362 2.03 -15.76 17.67
N ARG A 363 2.26 -16.51 18.73
CA ARG A 363 2.05 -17.98 18.76
C ARG A 363 0.61 -18.40 18.45
N SER A 364 -0.38 -17.71 19.00
CA SER A 364 -1.81 -18.05 18.80
C SER A 364 -2.24 -17.88 17.34
N SER A 365 -1.93 -16.75 16.75
CA SER A 365 -2.28 -16.44 15.36
C SER A 365 -1.50 -17.32 14.37
N ALA A 366 -0.23 -17.59 14.64
CA ALA A 366 0.58 -18.52 13.85
C ALA A 366 0.00 -19.94 13.87
N ALA A 367 -0.52 -20.40 15.01
CA ALA A 367 -1.21 -21.68 15.10
C ALA A 367 -2.49 -21.72 14.25
N THR A 368 -3.27 -20.62 14.22
CA THR A 368 -4.46 -20.47 13.37
C THR A 368 -4.10 -20.53 11.88
N ILE A 369 -3.04 -19.82 11.47
CA ILE A 369 -2.53 -19.87 10.08
C ILE A 369 -2.12 -21.30 9.73
N ASN A 370 -1.30 -21.95 10.55
CA ASN A 370 -0.83 -23.31 10.32
C ASN A 370 -1.99 -24.33 10.24
N ALA A 371 -3.03 -24.16 11.06
CA ALA A 371 -4.22 -25.03 11.04
C ALA A 371 -5.03 -24.90 9.74
N SER A 372 -4.94 -23.75 9.05
CA SER A 372 -5.65 -23.48 7.79
C SER A 372 -4.91 -24.04 6.56
N ILE A 373 -3.66 -24.50 6.71
CA ILE A 373 -2.84 -25.01 5.62
C ILE A 373 -3.16 -26.47 5.32
N GLY A 374 -3.51 -26.75 4.06
CA GLY A 374 -3.69 -28.10 3.58
C GLY A 374 -2.54 -28.64 2.75
N VAL A 375 -1.80 -27.76 2.04
CA VAL A 375 -0.66 -28.16 1.20
C VAL A 375 0.63 -27.54 1.70
N THR A 376 1.64 -28.36 1.92
CA THR A 376 2.96 -27.89 2.38
C THR A 376 4.05 -28.40 1.43
N PHE A 377 4.87 -27.48 0.91
CA PHE A 377 6.11 -27.78 0.21
C PHE A 377 7.27 -27.42 1.13
N ALA A 378 7.88 -28.41 1.77
CA ALA A 378 9.02 -28.22 2.65
C ALA A 378 10.33 -28.53 1.92
N PHE A 379 11.03 -27.48 1.52
CA PHE A 379 12.40 -27.55 1.02
C PHE A 379 13.39 -27.58 2.20
N SER A 380 14.70 -27.78 1.89
CA SER A 380 15.73 -27.69 2.92
C SER A 380 15.76 -26.31 3.56
N THR A 381 15.82 -26.27 4.91
CA THR A 381 16.02 -25.07 5.73
C THR A 381 17.18 -25.26 6.70
N ASN A 382 17.68 -24.14 7.28
CA ASN A 382 18.71 -24.17 8.33
C ASN A 382 18.10 -24.26 9.74
N SER A 383 16.80 -24.11 9.87
CA SER A 383 16.09 -24.17 11.16
C SER A 383 15.88 -25.61 11.61
N TRP A 384 16.63 -26.05 12.62
CA TRP A 384 16.49 -27.37 13.20
C TRP A 384 15.11 -27.59 13.83
N THR A 385 14.51 -26.55 14.41
CA THR A 385 13.15 -26.60 14.95
C THR A 385 12.15 -26.97 13.86
N GLN A 386 12.25 -26.30 12.72
CA GLN A 386 11.36 -26.54 11.57
C GLN A 386 11.59 -27.92 10.94
N LEU A 387 12.84 -28.34 10.78
CA LEU A 387 13.18 -29.66 10.28
C LEU A 387 12.63 -30.79 11.18
N ASN A 388 12.73 -30.64 12.50
CA ASN A 388 12.15 -31.58 13.45
C ASN A 388 10.62 -31.57 13.39
N THR A 389 9.99 -30.41 13.23
CA THR A 389 8.55 -30.31 13.07
C THR A 389 8.08 -31.08 11.83
N TYR A 390 8.75 -30.94 10.69
CA TYR A 390 8.42 -31.71 9.48
C TYR A 390 8.67 -33.21 9.65
N SER A 391 9.78 -33.60 10.27
CA SER A 391 10.05 -35.00 10.57
C SER A 391 8.94 -35.64 11.43
N GLN A 392 8.49 -34.94 12.48
CA GLN A 392 7.39 -35.38 13.33
C GLN A 392 6.03 -35.44 12.59
N ARG A 393 5.73 -34.47 11.72
CA ARG A 393 4.49 -34.46 10.90
C ARG A 393 4.42 -35.63 9.93
N VAL A 394 5.54 -36.08 9.41
CA VAL A 394 5.63 -37.26 8.53
C VAL A 394 5.36 -38.53 9.32
N GLY A 395 5.79 -38.59 10.59
CA GLY A 395 5.61 -39.71 11.51
C GLY A 395 6.68 -40.79 11.42
N ASP A 396 6.47 -41.88 12.13
CA ASP A 396 7.44 -42.95 12.31
C ASP A 396 7.06 -44.22 11.52
N ARG A 397 8.07 -44.89 10.99
CA ARG A 397 7.96 -46.24 10.47
C ARG A 397 8.41 -47.27 11.51
N GLN A 398 7.88 -48.49 11.41
CA GLN A 398 8.32 -49.62 12.19
C GLN A 398 9.32 -50.45 11.39
N ILE A 399 10.47 -50.70 11.94
CA ILE A 399 11.50 -51.58 11.38
C ILE A 399 11.79 -52.72 12.35
N GLU A 400 12.04 -53.90 11.83
CA GLU A 400 12.49 -55.04 12.63
C GLU A 400 14.02 -55.10 12.61
N VAL A 401 14.62 -54.92 13.77
CA VAL A 401 16.06 -55.05 13.99
C VAL A 401 16.31 -56.12 15.01
N LYS A 402 16.97 -57.20 14.60
CA LYS A 402 17.30 -58.36 15.48
C LYS A 402 16.10 -58.94 16.22
N GLY A 403 14.92 -59.02 15.54
CA GLY A 403 13.70 -59.60 16.13
C GLY A 403 12.92 -58.62 17.04
N GLN A 404 13.38 -57.36 17.15
CA GLN A 404 12.67 -56.32 17.90
C GLN A 404 12.12 -55.27 16.95
N ILE A 405 10.86 -54.87 17.19
CA ILE A 405 10.23 -53.78 16.43
C ILE A 405 10.69 -52.44 17.03
N ILE A 406 11.44 -51.66 16.26
CA ILE A 406 11.90 -50.31 16.62
C ILE A 406 11.12 -49.30 15.79
N LYS A 407 10.78 -48.15 16.41
CA LYS A 407 10.21 -47.00 15.70
C LYS A 407 11.36 -46.05 15.32
N GLU A 408 11.41 -45.68 14.06
CA GLU A 408 12.28 -44.62 13.58
C GLU A 408 11.51 -43.62 12.73
N PRO A 409 11.90 -42.33 12.72
CA PRO A 409 11.27 -41.35 11.84
C PRO A 409 11.30 -41.80 10.38
N LEU A 410 10.18 -41.64 9.66
CA LEU A 410 10.11 -41.95 8.22
C LEU A 410 11.12 -41.10 7.43
N ILE A 411 11.36 -39.86 7.87
CA ILE A 411 12.45 -38.99 7.44
C ILE A 411 13.04 -38.24 8.65
N THR A 412 14.36 -38.20 8.76
CA THR A 412 15.04 -37.47 9.83
C THR A 412 15.25 -36.00 9.45
N ALA A 413 15.43 -35.14 10.47
CA ALA A 413 15.80 -33.74 10.27
C ALA A 413 17.08 -33.58 9.45
N CYS A 414 18.08 -34.48 9.65
CA CYS A 414 19.32 -34.50 8.86
C CYS A 414 19.08 -34.77 7.38
N GLN A 415 18.18 -35.71 7.06
CA GLN A 415 17.82 -36.01 5.66
C GLN A 415 17.09 -34.84 5.00
N LEU A 416 16.18 -34.16 5.73
CA LEU A 416 15.51 -32.96 5.26
C LEU A 416 16.51 -31.81 5.02
N ALA A 417 17.48 -31.61 5.93
CA ALA A 417 18.53 -30.62 5.79
C ALA A 417 19.43 -30.88 4.54
N ALA A 418 19.64 -32.13 4.21
CA ALA A 418 20.49 -32.56 3.09
C ALA A 418 19.76 -32.63 1.73
N MET A 419 18.46 -32.26 1.66
CA MET A 419 17.72 -32.32 0.41
C MET A 419 18.34 -31.41 -0.68
N PRO A 420 18.50 -31.91 -1.91
CA PRO A 420 19.04 -31.12 -3.00
C PRO A 420 18.15 -29.94 -3.42
N ILE A 421 18.73 -28.99 -4.15
CA ILE A 421 17.95 -27.88 -4.77
C ILE A 421 16.80 -28.46 -5.60
N ALA A 422 15.66 -27.76 -5.56
CA ALA A 422 14.43 -28.13 -6.24
C ALA A 422 13.79 -29.45 -5.77
N THR A 423 14.20 -29.97 -4.62
CA THR A 423 13.60 -31.16 -4.00
C THR A 423 12.87 -30.75 -2.74
N ALA A 424 11.62 -31.18 -2.60
CA ALA A 424 10.80 -30.89 -1.45
C ALA A 424 10.07 -32.12 -0.91
N LEU A 425 9.86 -32.14 0.38
CA LEU A 425 8.84 -32.96 1.02
C LEU A 425 7.48 -32.28 0.80
N VAL A 426 6.55 -33.01 0.20
CA VAL A 426 5.18 -32.57 -0.05
C VAL A 426 4.24 -33.25 0.93
N LEU A 427 3.45 -32.42 1.66
CA LEU A 427 2.41 -32.88 2.58
C LEU A 427 1.07 -32.31 2.15
N ILE A 428 0.05 -33.17 1.96
CA ILE A 428 -1.28 -32.74 1.53
C ILE A 428 -2.33 -33.31 2.49
N ASN A 429 -3.03 -32.42 3.20
CA ASN A 429 -4.15 -32.71 4.12
C ASN A 429 -3.87 -33.86 5.13
N ASN A 430 -2.61 -34.05 5.54
CA ASN A 430 -2.13 -35.16 6.38
C ASN A 430 -2.40 -36.58 5.80
N GLN A 431 -2.84 -36.68 4.53
CA GLN A 431 -3.13 -37.92 3.85
C GLN A 431 -1.99 -38.38 2.94
N TYR A 432 -1.43 -37.44 2.18
CA TYR A 432 -0.36 -37.70 1.23
C TYR A 432 0.94 -37.10 1.73
N LYS A 433 2.00 -37.90 1.69
CA LYS A 433 3.36 -37.50 2.08
C LYS A 433 4.37 -38.18 1.17
N PHE A 434 5.15 -37.39 0.46
CA PHE A 434 6.17 -37.87 -0.47
C PHE A 434 7.26 -36.85 -0.73
N ILE A 435 8.39 -37.30 -1.24
CA ILE A 435 9.50 -36.45 -1.66
C ILE A 435 9.58 -36.48 -3.16
N THR A 436 9.69 -35.31 -3.77
CA THR A 436 9.82 -35.18 -5.23
C THR A 436 10.75 -34.05 -5.60
N LYS A 437 11.37 -34.15 -6.78
CA LYS A 437 12.17 -33.11 -7.40
C LYS A 437 11.32 -32.37 -8.42
N PHE A 438 11.26 -31.07 -8.33
CA PHE A 438 10.51 -30.21 -9.23
C PHE A 438 11.40 -29.70 -10.36
N PRO A 439 10.96 -29.68 -11.61
CA PRO A 439 11.57 -28.90 -12.67
C PRO A 439 11.30 -27.41 -12.44
N PHE A 440 12.17 -26.55 -12.97
CA PHE A 440 11.89 -25.11 -13.01
C PHE A 440 10.77 -24.83 -14.02
N TYR A 441 10.00 -23.76 -13.78
CA TYR A 441 8.83 -23.37 -14.56
C TYR A 441 9.08 -23.34 -16.07
N ASN A 442 10.26 -22.88 -16.52
CA ASN A 442 10.66 -22.81 -17.93
C ASN A 442 10.93 -24.17 -18.59
N LYS A 443 10.93 -25.25 -17.81
CA LYS A 443 10.97 -26.63 -18.32
C LYS A 443 9.59 -27.28 -18.34
N ILE A 444 8.61 -26.66 -17.69
CA ILE A 444 7.23 -27.11 -17.61
C ILE A 444 6.38 -26.41 -18.67
N PHE A 445 6.60 -25.09 -18.84
CA PHE A 445 5.80 -24.24 -19.71
C PHE A 445 6.64 -23.71 -20.86
N ASP A 446 6.00 -23.58 -22.02
CA ASP A 446 6.59 -22.88 -23.16
C ASP A 446 6.61 -21.36 -22.88
N MET A 447 7.80 -20.79 -22.90
CA MET A 447 8.07 -19.38 -22.67
C MET A 447 8.42 -18.62 -23.95
N SER A 448 8.20 -19.20 -25.11
CA SER A 448 8.58 -18.60 -26.42
C SER A 448 7.88 -17.28 -26.73
N GLY A 449 6.73 -17.02 -26.11
CA GLY A 449 6.00 -15.75 -26.23
C GLY A 449 6.37 -14.70 -25.18
N TRP A 450 7.44 -14.92 -24.41
CA TRP A 450 7.82 -13.97 -23.37
C TRP A 450 8.26 -12.62 -23.94
N HIS A 451 7.78 -11.55 -23.34
CA HIS A 451 8.24 -10.17 -23.53
C HIS A 451 8.20 -9.44 -22.18
N ALA A 452 9.02 -8.42 -22.05
CA ALA A 452 9.04 -7.58 -20.86
C ALA A 452 7.68 -6.88 -20.67
N PRO A 453 7.19 -6.76 -19.44
CA PRO A 453 5.96 -6.03 -19.16
C PRO A 453 6.07 -4.56 -19.59
N THR A 454 4.95 -4.00 -20.06
CA THR A 454 4.87 -2.58 -20.40
C THR A 454 4.85 -1.73 -19.12
N THR A 455 5.75 -0.73 -19.05
CA THR A 455 5.89 0.14 -17.88
C THR A 455 5.43 1.57 -18.16
N GLU A 456 4.39 1.75 -18.96
CA GLU A 456 3.82 3.08 -19.22
C GLU A 456 3.01 3.53 -18.00
N ASN A 457 3.42 4.67 -17.43
CA ASN A 457 2.68 5.32 -16.35
C ASN A 457 1.37 5.89 -16.90
N LYS A 458 0.24 5.52 -16.30
CA LYS A 458 -1.09 6.01 -16.67
C LYS A 458 -1.46 7.32 -15.95
N CYS A 459 -0.54 7.90 -15.14
CA CYS A 459 -0.79 9.14 -14.41
C CYS A 459 -0.85 10.35 -15.33
N THR A 460 -1.95 11.09 -15.24
CA THR A 460 -2.20 12.28 -16.09
C THR A 460 -2.55 13.52 -15.29
N THR A 461 -2.70 13.45 -13.97
CA THR A 461 -3.24 14.55 -13.16
C THR A 461 -2.23 15.11 -12.18
N GLU A 462 -2.34 16.39 -11.92
CA GLU A 462 -1.56 17.15 -10.96
C GLU A 462 -1.93 16.74 -9.53
N HIS A 463 -0.91 16.61 -8.67
CA HIS A 463 -1.10 16.35 -7.24
C HIS A 463 -1.57 17.63 -6.54
N ILE A 464 -2.72 17.60 -5.90
CA ILE A 464 -3.32 18.73 -5.19
C ILE A 464 -3.59 18.33 -3.74
N THR A 465 -3.19 19.18 -2.80
CA THR A 465 -3.45 18.99 -1.37
C THR A 465 -4.57 19.91 -0.87
N PHE A 466 -5.20 19.51 0.24
CA PHE A 466 -6.21 20.30 0.93
C PHE A 466 -5.55 21.32 1.87
N ASN A 467 -6.02 22.57 1.83
CA ASN A 467 -5.52 23.64 2.69
C ASN A 467 -6.52 23.93 3.83
N LEU A 468 -6.17 23.47 5.05
CA LEU A 468 -7.00 23.65 6.25
C LEU A 468 -7.13 25.13 6.65
N GLU A 469 -6.08 25.95 6.49
CA GLU A 469 -6.09 27.36 6.85
C GLU A 469 -7.11 28.14 6.02
N LYS A 470 -7.07 27.96 4.70
CA LYS A 470 -8.04 28.54 3.78
C LYS A 470 -9.48 28.09 4.11
N CYS A 471 -9.70 26.81 4.38
CA CYS A 471 -11.02 26.29 4.75
C CYS A 471 -11.55 26.94 6.03
N VAL A 472 -10.71 27.15 7.04
CA VAL A 472 -11.10 27.81 8.30
C VAL A 472 -11.43 29.28 8.06
N GLU A 473 -10.66 29.98 7.23
CA GLU A 473 -10.94 31.38 6.86
C GLU A 473 -12.27 31.52 6.13
N GLU A 474 -12.56 30.65 5.17
CA GLU A 474 -13.84 30.61 4.46
C GLU A 474 -15.04 30.37 5.42
N LYS A 475 -14.90 29.41 6.33
CA LYS A 475 -15.95 29.13 7.35
C LYS A 475 -16.16 30.30 8.33
N ARG A 476 -15.07 30.99 8.71
CA ARG A 476 -15.16 32.22 9.52
C ARG A 476 -15.93 33.32 8.79
N ALA A 477 -15.59 33.56 7.51
CA ALA A 477 -16.25 34.55 6.69
C ALA A 477 -17.75 34.23 6.50
N GLU A 478 -18.08 32.96 6.27
CA GLU A 478 -19.47 32.50 6.14
C GLU A 478 -20.27 32.74 7.44
N LYS A 479 -19.69 32.42 8.61
CA LYS A 479 -20.33 32.64 9.92
C LYS A 479 -20.61 34.12 10.16
N VAL A 480 -19.66 35.00 9.82
CA VAL A 480 -19.85 36.46 9.91
C VAL A 480 -20.97 36.92 8.96
N ARG A 481 -20.96 36.43 7.71
CA ARG A 481 -22.01 36.75 6.72
C ARG A 481 -23.41 36.32 7.19
N LYS A 482 -23.54 35.12 7.74
CA LYS A 482 -24.80 34.61 8.31
C LYS A 482 -25.28 35.48 9.49
N ALA A 483 -24.38 35.84 10.41
CA ALA A 483 -24.70 36.70 11.56
C ALA A 483 -25.17 38.11 11.12
N LEU A 484 -24.53 38.70 10.10
CA LEU A 484 -24.93 39.99 9.54
C LEU A 484 -26.30 39.93 8.84
N ASN A 485 -26.61 38.85 8.14
CA ASN A 485 -27.90 38.66 7.49
C ASN A 485 -29.02 38.42 8.47
N THR A 486 -28.81 37.66 9.57
CA THR A 486 -29.78 37.43 10.62
C THR A 486 -30.11 38.72 11.37
N SER A 487 -29.13 39.63 11.52
CA SER A 487 -29.38 40.96 12.14
C SER A 487 -30.13 41.92 11.23
N LYS A 488 -30.20 41.70 9.90
CA LYS A 488 -31.03 42.47 8.96
C LYS A 488 -32.50 42.08 9.02
N THR A 489 -32.79 40.79 9.23
CA THR A 489 -34.20 40.30 9.32
C THR A 489 -34.86 40.61 10.65
N SER A 490 -34.08 40.84 11.74
CA SER A 490 -34.63 41.20 13.08
C SER A 490 -34.83 42.71 13.26
N SER A 491 -34.50 43.56 12.30
CA SER A 491 -34.65 45.02 12.40
C SER A 491 -35.88 45.58 11.68
N GLU A 492 -36.78 44.75 11.13
CA GLU A 492 -38.00 45.22 10.47
C GLU A 492 -39.25 45.22 11.39
N ASP A 493 -39.17 44.66 12.62
CA ASP A 493 -40.34 44.55 13.53
C ASP A 493 -40.14 45.10 14.95
N THR A 494 -39.47 46.25 15.16
CA THR A 494 -39.66 47.01 16.41
C THR A 494 -39.29 48.48 16.25
N ASN A 495 -40.26 49.35 16.12
CA ASN A 495 -40.15 50.75 16.51
C ASN A 495 -40.19 50.81 18.04
N ASP A 496 -39.04 50.95 18.69
CA ASP A 496 -38.98 51.55 20.02
C ASP A 496 -37.60 52.16 20.29
N THR A 497 -37.66 53.41 20.71
CA THR A 497 -36.59 54.33 21.02
C THR A 497 -35.78 53.91 22.23
N PHE A 498 -34.52 53.54 22.03
CA PHE A 498 -33.47 53.65 23.07
C PHE A 498 -32.13 53.94 22.43
N SER A 499 -31.54 55.10 22.69
CA SER A 499 -30.18 55.46 22.28
C SER A 499 -29.18 55.07 23.36
N PRO A 500 -28.16 54.28 23.00
CA PRO A 500 -26.85 54.42 23.58
C PRO A 500 -25.83 54.82 22.49
N SER A 501 -25.08 55.89 22.79
CA SER A 501 -23.98 56.45 21.98
C SER A 501 -22.77 55.50 21.98
N PHE A 502 -22.66 54.69 20.92
CA PHE A 502 -21.42 54.08 20.48
C PHE A 502 -21.21 54.40 19.00
N PRO A 503 -19.97 54.62 18.52
CA PRO A 503 -19.75 54.96 17.12
C PRO A 503 -20.28 53.79 16.24
N LEU A 504 -21.24 54.14 15.40
CA LEU A 504 -21.84 53.26 14.40
C LEU A 504 -20.71 52.83 13.40
N PHE A 505 -20.27 51.61 13.55
CA PHE A 505 -19.59 50.95 12.43
C PHE A 505 -20.62 50.77 11.32
N ASP A 506 -20.34 51.35 10.16
CA ASP A 506 -21.17 51.17 8.98
C ASP A 506 -21.13 49.71 8.55
N LYS A 507 -22.27 48.98 8.79
CA LYS A 507 -22.40 47.57 8.42
C LYS A 507 -22.14 47.31 6.95
N ASN A 508 -22.43 48.27 6.09
CA ASN A 508 -22.22 48.16 4.64
C ASN A 508 -20.73 48.26 4.30
N ASP A 509 -19.95 49.06 5.03
CA ASP A 509 -18.50 49.17 4.89
C ASP A 509 -17.79 47.87 5.34
N LEU A 510 -18.31 47.21 6.38
CA LEU A 510 -17.77 45.93 6.83
C LEU A 510 -18.09 44.78 5.87
N ILE A 511 -19.32 44.74 5.32
CA ILE A 511 -19.71 43.77 4.29
C ILE A 511 -18.89 43.98 3.01
N ALA A 512 -18.71 45.24 2.57
CA ALA A 512 -17.90 45.58 1.40
C ALA A 512 -16.42 45.17 1.59
N LYS A 513 -15.86 45.33 2.79
CA LYS A 513 -14.49 44.88 3.12
C LYS A 513 -14.34 43.37 3.13
N ILE A 514 -15.36 42.64 3.60
CA ILE A 514 -15.38 41.18 3.58
C ILE A 514 -15.51 40.67 2.13
N ASP A 515 -16.42 41.24 1.35
CA ASP A 515 -16.61 40.88 -0.06
C ASP A 515 -15.38 41.24 -0.91
N ALA A 516 -14.70 42.39 -0.62
CA ALA A 516 -13.44 42.75 -1.22
C ALA A 516 -12.31 41.77 -0.87
N ARG A 517 -12.23 41.30 0.37
CA ARG A 517 -11.20 40.32 0.76
C ARG A 517 -11.45 38.93 0.18
N ILE A 518 -12.70 38.53 0.04
CA ILE A 518 -13.07 37.28 -0.66
C ILE A 518 -12.70 37.37 -2.14
N ALA A 519 -13.03 38.50 -2.81
CA ALA A 519 -12.66 38.72 -4.20
C ALA A 519 -11.13 38.84 -4.41
N GLU A 520 -10.41 39.29 -3.40
CA GLU A 520 -8.95 39.34 -3.40
C GLU A 520 -8.35 37.93 -3.25
N LEU A 521 -8.91 37.09 -2.36
CA LEU A 521 -8.54 35.69 -2.20
C LEU A 521 -8.87 34.86 -3.46
N GLU A 522 -10.02 35.12 -4.10
CA GLU A 522 -10.38 34.49 -5.38
C GLU A 522 -9.41 34.89 -6.50
N LYS A 523 -8.95 36.15 -6.53
CA LYS A 523 -7.92 36.61 -7.46
C LYS A 523 -6.53 36.05 -7.16
N GLU A 524 -6.16 35.90 -5.88
CA GLU A 524 -4.90 35.26 -5.49
C GLU A 524 -4.87 33.80 -5.99
N VAL A 525 -6.00 33.11 -5.96
CA VAL A 525 -6.13 31.75 -6.52
C VAL A 525 -6.03 31.75 -8.05
N GLU A 526 -6.71 32.68 -8.75
CA GLU A 526 -6.57 32.82 -10.20
C GLU A 526 -5.14 33.24 -10.62
N ILE A 527 -4.45 34.03 -9.80
CA ILE A 527 -3.06 34.43 -10.02
C ILE A 527 -2.13 33.23 -9.76
N GLU A 528 -2.32 32.47 -8.67
CA GLU A 528 -1.58 31.22 -8.44
C GLU A 528 -1.81 30.17 -9.53
N GLU A 529 -3.04 30.05 -10.04
CA GLU A 529 -3.35 29.17 -11.17
C GLU A 529 -2.79 29.69 -12.51
N THR A 530 -2.70 31.02 -12.69
CA THR A 530 -2.09 31.64 -13.89
C THR A 530 -0.57 31.72 -13.80
N GLU A 531 0.00 31.94 -12.63
CA GLU A 531 1.47 31.90 -12.43
C GLU A 531 2.00 30.46 -12.57
N LYS A 532 1.29 29.44 -12.11
CA LYS A 532 1.62 28.03 -12.40
C LYS A 532 1.54 27.64 -13.88
N LYS A 533 0.79 28.38 -14.69
CA LYS A 533 0.74 28.22 -16.16
C LYS A 533 1.82 29.00 -16.91
N SER A 534 2.55 29.90 -16.28
CA SER A 534 3.56 30.79 -16.91
C SER A 534 5.00 30.56 -16.47
N THR A 535 5.31 29.56 -15.66
CA THR A 535 6.68 29.17 -15.38
C THR A 535 7.31 28.58 -16.65
N ASN A 536 7.95 29.43 -17.44
CA ASN A 536 8.89 29.02 -18.46
C ASN A 536 10.09 28.41 -17.74
N ILE A 537 10.04 27.12 -17.47
CA ILE A 537 11.15 26.34 -16.93
C ILE A 537 12.29 26.39 -17.93
N CYS A 538 13.38 27.08 -17.59
CA CYS A 538 14.56 27.19 -18.41
C CYS A 538 15.61 26.21 -17.93
N SER A 539 16.37 25.62 -18.83
CA SER A 539 17.49 24.74 -18.48
C SER A 539 18.81 25.33 -18.91
N VAL A 540 19.80 25.29 -18.02
CA VAL A 540 21.17 25.75 -18.28
C VAL A 540 22.10 24.54 -18.27
N VAL A 541 22.89 24.39 -19.31
CA VAL A 541 23.91 23.34 -19.38
C VAL A 541 25.29 23.97 -19.14
N ILE A 542 25.95 23.50 -18.10
CA ILE A 542 27.35 23.88 -17.79
C ILE A 542 28.26 22.82 -18.41
N THR A 543 29.08 23.23 -19.36
CA THR A 543 29.99 22.34 -20.09
C THR A 543 31.43 22.39 -19.56
N ARG A 544 31.81 23.49 -18.92
CA ARG A 544 33.14 23.69 -18.37
C ARG A 544 33.13 24.56 -17.13
N ILE A 545 33.95 24.23 -16.14
CA ILE A 545 34.14 25.01 -14.92
C ILE A 545 35.63 25.28 -14.66
N ASN A 546 35.92 26.37 -13.93
CA ASN A 546 37.25 26.65 -13.41
C ASN A 546 37.44 25.88 -12.08
N LYS A 547 38.30 24.85 -12.10
CA LYS A 547 38.56 24.01 -10.92
C LYS A 547 39.04 24.76 -9.67
N LEU A 548 39.64 25.95 -9.83
CA LEU A 548 40.11 26.77 -8.72
C LEU A 548 38.98 27.56 -8.02
N ARG A 549 37.78 27.63 -8.64
CA ARG A 549 36.62 28.37 -8.13
C ARG A 549 35.39 27.50 -7.92
N VAL A 550 35.55 26.19 -7.80
CA VAL A 550 34.43 25.24 -7.62
C VAL A 550 33.63 25.57 -6.34
N SER A 551 34.30 25.98 -5.25
CA SER A 551 33.61 26.32 -4.01
C SER A 551 32.67 27.51 -4.18
N GLU A 552 33.10 28.58 -4.87
CA GLU A 552 32.27 29.76 -5.16
C GLU A 552 31.09 29.40 -6.06
N MET A 553 31.27 28.48 -7.01
CA MET A 553 30.20 27.97 -7.87
C MET A 553 29.18 27.12 -7.10
N VAL A 554 29.65 26.25 -6.22
CA VAL A 554 28.77 25.42 -5.38
C VAL A 554 27.91 26.30 -4.48
N ASP A 555 28.52 27.33 -3.85
CA ASP A 555 27.78 28.25 -2.98
C ASP A 555 26.72 29.01 -3.79
N TYR A 556 27.09 29.61 -4.92
CA TYR A 556 26.18 30.40 -5.75
C TYR A 556 25.03 29.59 -6.34
N ILE A 557 25.31 28.39 -6.89
CA ILE A 557 24.29 27.52 -7.48
C ILE A 557 23.35 26.98 -6.39
N SER A 558 23.91 26.64 -5.22
CA SER A 558 23.12 26.19 -4.07
C SER A 558 22.13 27.25 -3.60
N ASP A 559 22.58 28.51 -3.52
CA ASP A 559 21.76 29.64 -3.06
C ASP A 559 20.73 30.07 -4.14
N LEU A 560 21.11 30.04 -5.42
CA LEU A 560 20.23 30.46 -6.53
C LEU A 560 19.11 29.45 -6.82
N LEU A 561 19.41 28.14 -6.73
CA LEU A 561 18.49 27.07 -7.10
C LEU A 561 17.94 26.30 -5.88
N GLU A 562 18.24 26.74 -4.68
CA GLU A 562 17.86 26.10 -3.40
C GLU A 562 18.23 24.61 -3.31
N ILE A 563 19.32 24.21 -3.97
CA ILE A 563 19.83 22.84 -3.98
C ILE A 563 20.94 22.67 -2.94
N SER A 564 20.99 21.54 -2.25
CA SER A 564 22.06 21.31 -1.26
C SER A 564 23.46 21.36 -1.88
N LYS A 565 24.41 22.01 -1.21
CA LYS A 565 25.82 22.16 -1.64
C LYS A 565 26.46 20.82 -2.03
N ARG A 566 26.09 19.75 -1.34
CA ARG A 566 26.58 18.39 -1.62
C ARG A 566 26.10 17.89 -2.99
N ASN A 567 24.86 18.13 -3.34
CA ASN A 567 24.28 17.70 -4.62
C ASN A 567 24.88 18.51 -5.78
N VAL A 568 25.01 19.84 -5.61
CA VAL A 568 25.65 20.71 -6.60
C VAL A 568 27.09 20.26 -6.86
N LEU A 569 27.85 19.92 -5.81
CA LEU A 569 29.23 19.45 -5.95
C LEU A 569 29.32 18.11 -6.71
N ILE A 570 28.38 17.19 -6.46
CA ILE A 570 28.32 15.90 -7.17
C ILE A 570 28.05 16.13 -8.66
N GLU A 571 27.10 17.00 -8.97
CA GLU A 571 26.73 17.29 -10.37
C GLU A 571 27.84 18.01 -11.13
N LEU A 572 28.50 18.99 -10.52
CA LEU A 572 29.63 19.70 -11.14
C LEU A 572 30.87 18.81 -11.40
N ASN A 573 30.97 17.66 -10.73
CA ASN A 573 32.02 16.68 -11.01
C ASN A 573 31.78 15.82 -12.25
N SER A 574 30.57 15.85 -12.83
CA SER A 574 30.17 15.04 -14.00
C SER A 574 29.77 15.90 -15.21
N LEU A 575 30.61 16.85 -15.58
CA LEU A 575 30.37 17.72 -16.73
C LEU A 575 30.29 16.93 -18.08
N PRO A 576 29.37 17.34 -18.97
CA PRO A 576 28.43 18.47 -18.89
C PRO A 576 27.25 18.18 -17.97
N VAL A 577 26.83 19.18 -17.20
CA VAL A 577 25.71 19.05 -16.25
C VAL A 577 24.59 20.05 -16.57
N LYS A 578 23.34 19.60 -16.37
CA LYS A 578 22.14 20.40 -16.62
C LYS A 578 21.49 20.82 -15.31
N PHE A 579 21.32 22.14 -15.13
CA PHE A 579 20.53 22.70 -14.04
C PHE A 579 19.21 23.27 -14.58
N THR A 580 18.14 23.05 -13.85
CA THR A 580 16.82 23.58 -14.17
C THR A 580 16.57 24.81 -13.32
N CYS A 581 16.24 25.93 -13.94
CA CYS A 581 15.97 27.21 -13.29
C CYS A 581 14.46 27.49 -13.36
N GLU A 582 13.92 28.06 -12.29
CA GLU A 582 12.49 28.36 -12.20
C GLU A 582 12.08 29.57 -13.03
N SER A 583 13.03 30.43 -13.39
CA SER A 583 12.77 31.58 -14.24
C SER A 583 13.88 31.80 -15.29
N PRO A 584 13.57 32.48 -16.42
CA PRO A 584 14.58 32.95 -17.37
C PRO A 584 15.61 33.91 -16.77
N ALA A 585 15.25 34.67 -15.72
CA ALA A 585 16.15 35.57 -15.00
C ALA A 585 17.21 34.78 -14.23
N ASP A 586 16.84 33.71 -13.54
CA ASP A 586 17.75 32.83 -12.80
C ASP A 586 18.67 32.07 -13.75
N ALA A 587 18.16 31.62 -14.89
CA ALA A 587 18.96 30.98 -15.92
C ALA A 587 20.04 31.92 -16.48
N ASN A 588 19.69 33.16 -16.78
CA ASN A 588 20.64 34.17 -17.24
C ASN A 588 21.68 34.54 -16.16
N SER A 589 21.24 34.69 -14.90
CA SER A 589 22.11 34.94 -13.76
C SER A 589 23.14 33.83 -13.55
N LEU A 590 22.70 32.57 -13.69
CA LEU A 590 23.58 31.41 -13.61
C LEU A 590 24.59 31.37 -14.76
N ILE A 591 24.19 31.64 -15.99
CA ILE A 591 25.08 31.68 -17.15
C ILE A 591 26.14 32.79 -16.99
N GLU A 592 25.73 33.99 -16.59
CA GLU A 592 26.67 35.12 -16.35
C GLU A 592 27.66 34.77 -15.24
N PHE A 593 27.21 34.22 -14.13
CA PHE A 593 28.09 33.84 -13.04
C PHE A 593 29.13 32.80 -13.47
N VAL A 594 28.69 31.72 -14.17
CA VAL A 594 29.61 30.69 -14.69
C VAL A 594 30.63 31.27 -15.64
N LYS A 595 30.24 32.18 -16.56
CA LYS A 595 31.14 32.86 -17.48
C LYS A 595 32.15 33.78 -16.73
N ARG A 596 31.69 34.54 -15.75
CA ARG A 596 32.52 35.43 -14.92
C ARG A 596 33.57 34.67 -14.10
N THR A 597 33.27 33.44 -13.70
CA THR A 597 34.19 32.59 -12.96
C THR A 597 35.12 31.77 -13.86
N GLY A 598 35.04 31.95 -15.19
CA GLY A 598 35.92 31.31 -16.18
C GLY A 598 35.42 29.93 -16.66
N GLY A 599 34.14 29.65 -16.48
CA GLY A 599 33.46 28.48 -17.01
C GLY A 599 32.72 28.74 -18.34
N GLN A 600 32.03 27.74 -18.83
CA GLN A 600 31.14 27.81 -20.02
C GLN A 600 29.77 27.23 -19.68
N ALA A 601 28.72 27.98 -19.96
CA ALA A 601 27.33 27.60 -19.79
C ALA A 601 26.47 28.20 -20.89
N GLU A 602 25.44 27.46 -21.30
CA GLU A 602 24.51 27.84 -22.36
C GLU A 602 23.08 27.51 -21.94
N LEU A 603 22.11 28.29 -22.44
CA LEU A 603 20.69 28.00 -22.28
C LEU A 603 20.32 26.85 -23.20
N LEU A 604 19.60 25.88 -22.68
CA LEU A 604 19.00 24.82 -23.50
C LEU A 604 17.55 25.26 -23.80
N GLU A 605 17.25 25.50 -25.07
CA GLU A 605 15.90 25.80 -25.55
C GLU A 605 14.96 24.60 -25.41
#